data_88fe93fff95bb7ce8525674696bb9f7f
#
_entry.id   88fe93fff95bb7ce8525674696bb9f7f
#
_cell.length_a   1.000
_cell.length_b   1.000
_cell.length_c   1.000
_cell.angle_alpha   90.00
_cell.angle_beta   90.00
_cell.angle_gamma   90.00
#
_symmetry.space_group_name_H-M   'P 1'
#
loop_
_entity.id
_entity.type
_entity.pdbx_description
1 polymer ?
#
loop_
_entity_poly.entity_id
_entity_poly.type
_entity_poly.pdbx_seq_one_letter_code
_entity_poly.pdbx_strand_id
1 'polypeptide(L)'
;MSSFPKRVFSGVQPTGNLHLGNYLGAIRKFVALQKESDCIYCVVDLHAITQSIDVWGGAEGLMRSTREVTAAFIASGIDPKKHIVFNQSRVPQHAELAWIFNCVARMGWLNRMTQ
;
A
#
# COMPACT_ATOMS: atom_id res chain seq x y z
N MET A 1 22.55 -9.21 22.53
CA MET A 1 22.06 -9.01 21.16
C MET A 1 20.95 -7.98 21.22
N SER A 2 21.10 -6.79 20.64
CA SER A 2 20.02 -5.80 20.55
C SER A 2 19.02 -6.32 19.53
N SER A 3 17.90 -6.84 19.99
CA SER A 3 16.79 -7.18 19.12
C SER A 3 16.14 -5.86 18.65
N PHE A 4 16.29 -5.51 17.38
CA PHE A 4 15.52 -4.44 16.82
C PHE A 4 14.01 -4.75 16.94
N PRO A 5 13.16 -3.76 17.22
CA PRO A 5 11.73 -3.98 17.28
C PRO A 5 11.23 -4.53 15.94
N LYS A 6 10.33 -5.49 16.01
CA LYS A 6 9.72 -6.07 14.79
C LYS A 6 8.96 -4.98 14.06
N ARG A 7 9.34 -4.73 12.80
CA ARG A 7 8.66 -3.77 11.93
C ARG A 7 7.89 -4.48 10.84
N VAL A 8 6.66 -4.06 10.62
CA VAL A 8 5.76 -4.58 9.58
C VAL A 8 5.48 -3.48 8.58
N PHE A 9 5.72 -3.76 7.30
CA PHE A 9 5.32 -2.91 6.18
C PHE A 9 4.29 -3.63 5.33
N SER A 10 3.17 -2.98 5.05
CA SER A 10 2.14 -3.51 4.17
C SER A 10 1.30 -2.39 3.56
N GLY A 11 0.48 -2.73 2.55
CA GLY A 11 -0.34 -1.73 1.88
C GLY A 11 -1.58 -2.29 1.21
N VAL A 12 -2.47 -1.38 0.81
CA VAL A 12 -3.69 -1.68 0.06
C VAL A 12 -3.79 -0.74 -1.14
N GLN A 13 -4.17 -1.30 -2.28
CA GLN A 13 -4.43 -0.51 -3.49
C GLN A 13 -5.76 0.22 -3.39
N PRO A 14 -5.82 1.51 -3.75
CA PRO A 14 -7.07 2.25 -3.85
C PRO A 14 -7.73 2.05 -5.23
N THR A 15 -8.12 0.82 -5.57
CA THR A 15 -8.68 0.43 -6.87
C THR A 15 -10.18 0.12 -6.78
N GLY A 16 -10.95 1.05 -6.28
CA GLY A 16 -12.40 0.91 -6.18
C GLY A 16 -12.93 0.62 -4.77
N ASN A 17 -14.18 0.24 -4.68
CA ASN A 17 -14.86 0.05 -3.40
C ASN A 17 -14.23 -1.06 -2.56
N LEU A 18 -13.88 -0.71 -1.34
CA LEU A 18 -13.47 -1.71 -0.35
C LEU A 18 -14.65 -2.66 -0.08
N HIS A 19 -14.37 -3.94 -0.13
CA HIS A 19 -15.35 -4.98 0.17
C HIS A 19 -14.88 -5.84 1.36
N LEU A 20 -15.77 -6.71 1.82
CA LEU A 20 -15.53 -7.56 2.99
C LEU A 20 -14.23 -8.38 2.88
N GLY A 21 -13.86 -8.81 1.65
CA GLY A 21 -12.60 -9.53 1.41
C GLY A 21 -11.36 -8.69 1.71
N ASN A 22 -11.35 -7.41 1.38
CA ASN A 22 -10.24 -6.50 1.72
C ASN A 22 -10.14 -6.33 3.25
N TYR A 23 -11.27 -6.19 3.92
CA TYR A 23 -11.31 -6.07 5.38
C TYR A 23 -10.80 -7.33 6.06
N LEU A 24 -11.37 -8.49 5.75
CA LEU A 24 -11.00 -9.76 6.39
C LEU A 24 -9.59 -10.24 6.00
N GLY A 25 -9.23 -10.04 4.73
CA GLY A 25 -7.95 -10.51 4.18
C GLY A 25 -6.74 -9.69 4.62
N ALA A 26 -6.91 -8.37 4.77
CA ALA A 26 -5.82 -7.43 5.05
C ALA A 26 -6.07 -6.55 6.28
N ILE A 27 -7.07 -5.69 6.27
CA ILE A 27 -7.21 -4.60 7.25
C ILE A 27 -7.36 -5.13 8.68
N ARG A 28 -8.16 -6.17 8.88
CA ARG A 28 -8.32 -6.82 10.18
C ARG A 28 -6.99 -7.35 10.75
N LYS A 29 -6.13 -7.90 9.88
CA LYS A 29 -4.80 -8.37 10.26
C LYS A 29 -3.88 -7.21 10.61
N PHE A 30 -3.96 -6.10 9.87
CA PHE A 30 -3.19 -4.89 10.17
C PHE A 30 -3.52 -4.35 11.56
N VAL A 31 -4.80 -4.29 11.91
CA VAL A 31 -5.24 -3.87 13.26
C VAL A 31 -4.68 -4.79 14.35
N ALA A 32 -4.66 -6.09 14.12
CA ALA A 32 -4.09 -7.03 15.08
C ALA A 32 -2.57 -6.87 15.26
N LEU A 33 -1.83 -6.65 14.16
CA LEU A 33 -0.37 -6.51 14.17
C LEU A 33 0.14 -5.28 14.94
N GLN A 34 -0.67 -4.23 15.07
CA GLN A 34 -0.31 -3.02 15.83
C GLN A 34 -0.01 -3.29 17.30
N LYS A 35 -0.51 -4.40 17.86
CA LYS A 35 -0.29 -4.77 19.28
C LYS A 35 1.12 -5.29 19.54
N GLU A 36 1.78 -5.79 18.50
CA GLU A 36 3.02 -6.57 18.65
C GLU A 36 4.19 -6.00 17.84
N SER A 37 3.92 -5.02 16.96
CA SER A 37 4.90 -4.55 15.99
C SER A 37 4.79 -3.06 15.75
N ASP A 38 5.91 -2.47 15.34
CA ASP A 38 5.96 -1.13 14.75
C ASP A 38 5.46 -1.23 13.29
N CYS A 39 4.30 -0.62 13.00
CA CYS A 39 3.62 -0.82 11.73
C CYS A 39 3.71 0.42 10.82
N ILE A 40 3.95 0.14 9.55
CA ILE A 40 3.94 1.13 8.46
C ILE A 40 2.93 0.65 7.42
N TYR A 41 1.85 1.39 7.22
CA TYR A 41 0.80 1.06 6.26
C TYR A 41 0.75 2.08 5.13
N CYS A 42 0.74 1.59 3.90
CA CYS A 42 0.78 2.38 2.69
C CYS A 42 -0.52 2.25 1.90
N VAL A 43 -1.11 3.37 1.49
CA VAL A 43 -2.09 3.38 0.42
C VAL A 43 -1.32 3.48 -0.88
N VAL A 44 -1.30 2.39 -1.66
CA VAL A 44 -0.39 2.23 -2.80
C VAL A 44 -1.01 2.73 -4.11
N ASP A 45 -1.18 4.03 -4.22
CA ASP A 45 -1.77 4.70 -5.37
C ASP A 45 -0.88 4.61 -6.63
N LEU A 46 0.44 4.64 -6.50
CA LEU A 46 1.35 4.41 -7.65
C LEU A 46 1.23 2.98 -8.19
N HIS A 47 0.93 2.03 -7.33
CA HIS A 47 0.67 0.67 -7.78
C HIS A 47 -0.70 0.53 -8.45
N ALA A 48 -1.69 1.29 -7.99
CA ALA A 48 -3.03 1.30 -8.60
C ALA A 48 -3.02 1.73 -10.07
N ILE A 49 -2.20 2.72 -10.43
CA ILE A 49 -2.12 3.22 -11.81
C ILE A 49 -1.46 2.25 -12.81
N THR A 50 -0.92 1.13 -12.35
CA THR A 50 -0.46 0.03 -13.24
C THR A 50 -1.63 -0.76 -13.83
N GLN A 51 -2.83 -0.60 -13.29
CA GLN A 51 -4.06 -1.17 -13.83
C GLN A 51 -4.65 -0.26 -14.93
N SER A 52 -5.67 -0.73 -15.64
CA SER A 52 -6.36 0.12 -16.62
C SER A 52 -7.06 1.30 -15.95
N ILE A 53 -7.20 2.40 -16.67
CA ILE A 53 -7.83 3.63 -16.16
C ILE A 53 -9.27 3.38 -15.69
N ASP A 54 -9.98 2.44 -16.29
CA ASP A 54 -11.35 2.07 -15.91
C ASP A 54 -11.41 1.46 -14.50
N VAL A 55 -10.32 0.86 -14.03
CA VAL A 55 -10.23 0.24 -12.70
C VAL A 55 -10.02 1.28 -11.61
N TRP A 56 -9.14 2.27 -11.83
CA TRP A 56 -8.84 3.28 -10.82
C TRP A 56 -9.56 4.62 -11.01
N GLY A 57 -10.30 4.78 -12.14
CA GLY A 57 -11.26 5.86 -12.33
C GLY A 57 -10.65 7.23 -12.63
N GLY A 58 -9.44 7.28 -13.19
CA GLY A 58 -8.74 8.53 -13.48
C GLY A 58 -8.29 9.27 -12.20
N ALA A 59 -7.75 10.47 -12.35
CA ALA A 59 -7.18 11.23 -11.24
C ALA A 59 -8.18 11.48 -10.09
N GLU A 60 -9.42 11.83 -10.43
CA GLU A 60 -10.48 12.06 -9.42
C GLU A 60 -10.90 10.77 -8.71
N GLY A 61 -11.06 9.69 -9.46
CA GLY A 61 -11.37 8.37 -8.91
C GLY A 61 -10.29 7.88 -7.97
N LEU A 62 -9.02 7.99 -8.37
CA LEU A 62 -7.89 7.61 -7.54
C LEU A 62 -7.80 8.42 -6.25
N MET A 63 -7.99 9.73 -6.35
CA MET A 63 -7.99 10.62 -5.17
C MET A 63 -9.11 10.27 -4.19
N ARG A 64 -10.32 10.00 -4.69
CA ARG A 64 -11.45 9.58 -3.87
C ARG A 64 -11.17 8.23 -3.20
N SER A 65 -10.78 7.23 -3.97
CA SER A 65 -10.49 5.88 -3.45
C SER A 65 -9.34 5.87 -2.44
N THR A 66 -8.32 6.71 -2.64
CA THR A 66 -7.23 6.90 -1.67
C THR A 66 -7.74 7.40 -0.32
N ARG A 67 -8.66 8.38 -0.32
CA ARG A 67 -9.29 8.89 0.90
C ARG A 67 -10.18 7.85 1.57
N GLU A 68 -10.96 7.11 0.79
CA GLU A 68 -11.84 6.04 1.28
C GLU A 68 -11.05 4.91 1.94
N VAL A 69 -9.96 4.44 1.33
CA VAL A 69 -9.08 3.43 1.92
C VAL A 69 -8.44 3.92 3.21
N THR A 70 -7.96 5.17 3.23
CA THR A 70 -7.38 5.78 4.43
C THR A 70 -8.42 5.89 5.56
N ALA A 71 -9.63 6.33 5.24
CA ALA A 71 -10.73 6.41 6.20
C ALA A 71 -11.11 5.02 6.75
N ALA A 72 -11.14 4.01 5.89
CA ALA A 72 -11.41 2.63 6.30
C ALA A 72 -10.31 2.06 7.21
N PHE A 73 -9.04 2.39 6.98
CA PHE A 73 -7.95 2.03 7.88
C PHE A 73 -8.20 2.56 9.29
N ILE A 74 -8.47 3.86 9.41
CA ILE A 74 -8.71 4.54 10.70
C ILE A 74 -9.99 4.00 11.36
N ALA A 75 -11.09 3.90 10.61
CA ALA A 75 -12.36 3.38 11.09
C ALA A 75 -12.28 1.93 11.58
N SER A 76 -11.39 1.13 10.99
CA SER A 76 -11.15 -0.26 11.40
C SER A 76 -10.27 -0.39 12.65
N GLY A 77 -9.66 0.69 13.14
CA GLY A 77 -8.86 0.72 14.35
C GLY A 77 -7.34 0.82 14.13
N ILE A 78 -6.89 1.21 12.93
CA ILE A 78 -5.49 1.59 12.74
C ILE A 78 -5.28 2.96 13.39
N ASP A 79 -4.32 3.05 14.31
CA ASP A 79 -4.00 4.26 15.06
C ASP A 79 -2.87 5.07 14.37
N PRO A 80 -3.18 6.15 13.63
CA PRO A 80 -2.18 6.92 12.91
C PRO A 80 -1.29 7.80 13.82
N LYS A 81 -1.57 7.85 15.12
CA LYS A 81 -0.71 8.54 16.09
C LYS A 81 0.41 7.65 16.61
N LYS A 82 0.24 6.34 16.54
CA LYS A 82 1.20 5.34 17.02
C LYS A 82 1.94 4.65 15.88
N HIS A 83 1.31 4.55 14.73
CA HIS A 83 1.82 3.85 13.56
C HIS A 83 1.80 4.75 12.33
N ILE A 84 2.65 4.48 11.35
CA ILE A 84 2.73 5.29 10.14
C ILE A 84 1.66 4.83 9.16
N VAL A 85 0.84 5.79 8.71
CA VAL A 85 -0.06 5.62 7.56
C VAL A 85 0.29 6.69 6.55
N PHE A 86 0.58 6.30 5.32
CA PHE A 86 0.98 7.25 4.29
C PHE A 86 0.47 6.85 2.90
N ASN A 87 0.44 7.82 1.99
CA ASN A 87 0.15 7.62 0.58
C ASN A 87 1.45 7.48 -0.20
N GLN A 88 1.59 6.45 -1.02
CA GLN A 88 2.83 6.08 -1.72
C GLN A 88 3.37 7.24 -2.58
N SER A 89 2.51 7.95 -3.31
CA SER A 89 2.92 9.09 -4.15
C SER A 89 3.48 10.29 -3.37
N ARG A 90 3.31 10.31 -2.05
CA ARG A 90 3.92 11.36 -1.19
C ARG A 90 5.36 11.07 -0.82
N VAL A 91 5.88 9.92 -1.22
CA VAL A 91 7.29 9.52 -1.05
C VAL A 91 7.88 9.32 -2.45
N PRO A 92 8.41 10.38 -3.10
CA PRO A 92 8.87 10.34 -4.49
C PRO A 92 9.98 9.31 -4.72
N GLN A 93 10.72 8.95 -3.69
CA GLN A 93 11.78 7.94 -3.74
C GLN A 93 11.29 6.56 -4.21
N HIS A 94 10.02 6.24 -4.05
CA HIS A 94 9.45 5.00 -4.62
C HIS A 94 9.51 5.01 -6.15
N ALA A 95 9.14 6.13 -6.78
CA ALA A 95 9.21 6.27 -8.24
C ALA A 95 10.65 6.41 -8.74
N GLU A 96 11.50 7.13 -8.01
CA GLU A 96 12.91 7.29 -8.33
C GLU A 96 13.64 5.94 -8.31
N LEU A 97 13.45 5.14 -7.27
CA LEU A 97 14.06 3.82 -7.17
C LEU A 97 13.52 2.86 -8.23
N ALA A 98 12.21 2.92 -8.51
CA ALA A 98 11.62 2.14 -9.59
C ALA A 98 12.23 2.49 -10.95
N TRP A 99 12.48 3.76 -11.22
CA TRP A 99 13.16 4.20 -12.44
C TRP A 99 14.59 3.64 -12.54
N ILE A 100 15.37 3.73 -11.46
CA ILE A 100 16.72 3.17 -11.41
C ILE A 100 16.70 1.66 -11.70
N PHE A 101 15.79 0.93 -11.09
CA PHE A 101 15.62 -0.51 -11.34
C PHE A 101 15.21 -0.81 -12.78
N ASN A 102 14.34 0.00 -13.38
CA ASN A 102 13.96 -0.15 -14.78
C ASN A 102 15.14 0.02 -15.74
N CYS A 103 16.12 0.88 -15.39
CA CYS A 103 17.31 1.06 -16.21
C CYS A 103 18.26 -0.16 -16.20
N VAL A 104 18.24 -0.97 -15.15
CA VAL A 104 19.14 -2.13 -14.98
C VAL A 104 18.43 -3.47 -15.12
N ALA A 105 17.11 -3.50 -14.97
CA ALA A 105 16.30 -4.72 -15.05
C ALA A 105 16.25 -5.27 -16.48
N ARG A 106 16.38 -6.59 -16.60
CA ARG A 106 16.27 -7.29 -17.89
C ARG A 106 14.90 -7.93 -18.01
N MET A 107 14.26 -7.78 -19.18
CA MET A 107 12.92 -8.36 -19.44
C MET A 107 12.86 -9.86 -19.15
N GLY A 108 13.92 -10.62 -19.46
CA GLY A 108 13.98 -12.04 -19.14
C GLY A 108 13.99 -12.37 -17.63
N TRP A 109 14.35 -11.42 -16.78
CA TRP A 109 14.20 -11.58 -15.33
C TRP A 109 12.77 -11.29 -14.88
N LEU A 110 12.20 -10.20 -15.40
CA LEU A 110 10.84 -9.76 -15.03
C LEU A 110 9.79 -10.78 -15.46
N ASN A 111 9.91 -11.35 -16.64
CA ASN A 111 8.98 -12.38 -17.14
C ASN A 111 8.95 -13.65 -16.29
N ARG A 112 10.01 -13.94 -15.53
CA ARG A 112 10.06 -15.11 -14.63
C ARG A 112 9.42 -14.82 -13.26
N MET A 113 9.19 -13.58 -12.91
CA MET A 113 8.61 -13.19 -11.62
C MET A 113 7.09 -13.32 -11.58
N THR A 114 6.45 -13.44 -12.73
CA THR A 114 4.99 -13.45 -12.88
C THR A 114 4.43 -14.82 -13.27
N GLN A 115 5.23 -15.86 -13.23
CA GLN A 115 4.83 -17.25 -13.54
C GLN A 115 4.41 -18.00 -12.29
#